data_e777c2cfaed1e2f85569f4ec0a6bcb78
#
_entry.id   e777c2cfaed1e2f85569f4ec0a6bcb78
#
_cell.length_a   1.000
_cell.length_b   1.000
_cell.length_c   1.000
_cell.angle_alpha   90.00
_cell.angle_beta   90.00
_cell.angle_gamma   90.00
#
_symmetry.space_group_name_H-M   'P 1'
#
loop_
_entity.id
_entity.type
_entity.pdbx_description
1 polymer ?
#
loop_
_entity_poly.entity_id
_entity_poly.type
_entity_poly.pdbx_seq_one_letter_code
_entity_poly.pdbx_strand_id
1 'polypeptide(L)'
;MSIHPMNIQQPVEILLVEDNPGDVRLTREALQGSAISTRLSVVGDGAEALDFLHRRGPHAGAPRPHLILLDLNLPNKTGLQVLAELKAHADFRRIPVVVLTCSEAADDIAQAYDLHANCYIAKPVDYGKFLHVMGVTQQFWIETVKLPPA
;
A
#
# COMPACT_ATOMS: atom_id res chain seq x y z
N MET A 1 20.38 -20.20 25.99
CA MET A 1 19.53 -20.12 25.35
C MET A 1 19.01 -18.99 25.19
N SER A 2 18.81 -18.73 24.39
CA SER A 2 18.33 -17.60 24.30
C SER A 2 17.01 -17.67 24.11
N ILE A 3 16.44 -17.17 24.86
CA ILE A 3 15.21 -17.03 24.68
C ILE A 3 15.00 -15.87 24.03
N HIS A 4 14.32 -15.89 23.12
CA HIS A 4 13.92 -14.75 22.49
C HIS A 4 12.46 -14.65 22.63
N PRO A 5 12.07 -14.59 23.77
CA PRO A 5 10.69 -14.41 23.98
C PRO A 5 10.26 -13.26 23.18
N MET A 6 11.19 -12.50 22.96
CA MET A 6 10.93 -11.37 22.36
C MET A 6 10.92 -11.41 20.97
N ASN A 7 10.93 -12.44 20.40
CA ASN A 7 10.63 -12.47 19.07
C ASN A 7 9.30 -11.93 18.77
N ILE A 8 8.95 -10.91 19.43
CA ILE A 8 7.81 -10.17 19.04
C ILE A 8 8.18 -9.52 17.78
N GLN A 9 7.72 -10.07 16.69
CA GLN A 9 7.96 -9.46 15.42
C GLN A 9 7.19 -8.17 15.35
N GLN A 10 7.84 -7.14 14.90
CA GLN A 10 7.15 -5.90 14.59
C GLN A 10 6.15 -6.16 13.47
N PRO A 11 4.96 -5.58 13.52
CA PRO A 11 4.00 -5.76 12.45
C PRO A 11 4.50 -5.15 11.15
N VAL A 12 4.07 -5.71 10.03
CA VAL A 12 4.34 -5.11 8.73
C VAL A 12 3.46 -3.87 8.61
N GLU A 13 4.09 -2.73 8.38
CA GLU A 13 3.39 -1.46 8.23
C GLU A 13 2.94 -1.30 6.79
N ILE A 14 1.63 -1.13 6.59
CA ILE A 14 1.06 -0.95 5.26
C ILE A 14 0.36 0.40 5.22
N LEU A 15 0.67 1.20 4.20
CA LEU A 15 -0.06 2.44 3.94
C LEU A 15 -1.03 2.18 2.80
N LEU A 16 -2.31 2.38 3.06
CA LEU A 16 -3.36 2.32 2.04
C LEU A 16 -3.78 3.74 1.67
N VAL A 17 -3.60 4.10 0.41
CA VAL A 17 -4.01 5.40 -0.12
C VAL A 17 -5.28 5.18 -0.92
N GLU A 18 -6.43 5.49 -0.33
CA GLU A 18 -7.74 5.12 -0.86
C GLU A 18 -8.81 6.02 -0.27
N ASP A 19 -9.65 6.61 -1.10
CA ASP A 19 -10.72 7.49 -0.62
C ASP A 19 -12.09 6.82 -0.53
N ASN A 20 -12.25 5.61 -1.03
CA ASN A 20 -13.52 4.89 -0.99
C ASN A 20 -13.63 4.09 0.31
N PRO A 21 -14.58 4.43 1.21
CA PRO A 21 -14.68 3.75 2.50
C PRO A 21 -14.99 2.26 2.39
N GLY A 22 -15.74 1.86 1.36
CA GLY A 22 -16.05 0.45 1.13
C GLY A 22 -14.81 -0.35 0.79
N ASP A 23 -13.96 0.18 -0.08
CA ASP A 23 -12.72 -0.47 -0.48
C ASP A 23 -11.72 -0.52 0.68
N VAL A 24 -11.69 0.52 1.51
CA VAL A 24 -10.88 0.53 2.73
C VAL A 24 -11.30 -0.62 3.63
N ARG A 25 -12.61 -0.80 3.84
CA ARG A 25 -13.12 -1.84 4.70
C ARG A 25 -12.80 -3.23 4.19
N LEU A 26 -12.96 -3.46 2.87
CA LEU A 26 -12.65 -4.74 2.27
C LEU A 26 -11.17 -5.08 2.36
N THR A 27 -10.32 -4.08 2.14
CA THR A 27 -8.88 -4.25 2.25
C THR A 27 -8.50 -4.61 3.68
N ARG A 28 -9.09 -3.91 4.65
CA ARG A 28 -8.84 -4.18 6.07
C ARG A 28 -9.28 -5.61 6.45
N GLU A 29 -10.44 -6.04 5.98
CA GLU A 29 -10.93 -7.39 6.23
C GLU A 29 -9.97 -8.45 5.66
N ALA A 30 -9.52 -8.24 4.44
CA ALA A 30 -8.61 -9.19 3.79
C ALA A 30 -7.30 -9.31 4.54
N LEU A 31 -6.76 -8.19 5.02
CA LEU A 31 -5.49 -8.20 5.75
C LEU A 31 -5.59 -8.85 7.12
N GLN A 32 -6.77 -8.87 7.72
CA GLN A 32 -6.96 -9.54 9.00
C GLN A 32 -6.76 -11.06 8.91
N GLY A 33 -6.88 -11.63 7.72
CA GLY A 33 -6.65 -13.06 7.51
C GLY A 33 -5.18 -13.43 7.37
N SER A 34 -4.26 -12.47 7.45
CA SER A 34 -2.85 -12.79 7.27
C SER A 34 -2.29 -13.53 8.48
N ALA A 35 -1.41 -14.50 8.21
CA ALA A 35 -0.67 -15.21 9.26
C ALA A 35 0.38 -14.31 9.91
N ILE A 36 0.76 -13.22 9.23
CA ILE A 36 1.75 -12.28 9.72
C ILE A 36 1.02 -11.03 10.21
N SER A 37 1.41 -10.53 11.35
CA SER A 37 0.81 -9.33 11.92
C SER A 37 1.06 -8.12 11.02
N THR A 38 0.00 -7.37 10.75
CA THR A 38 0.07 -6.16 9.92
C THR A 38 -0.58 -4.98 10.64
N ARG A 39 -0.12 -3.79 10.32
CA ARG A 39 -0.77 -2.56 10.78
C ARG A 39 -1.11 -1.73 9.54
N LEU A 40 -2.38 -1.39 9.41
CA LEU A 40 -2.86 -0.64 8.26
C LEU A 40 -3.09 0.82 8.65
N SER A 41 -2.40 1.72 7.95
CA SER A 41 -2.67 3.16 8.04
C SER A 41 -3.38 3.57 6.75
N VAL A 42 -4.40 4.41 6.86
CA VAL A 42 -5.22 4.80 5.71
C VAL A 42 -5.19 6.31 5.56
N VAL A 43 -4.94 6.77 4.34
CA VAL A 43 -5.07 8.18 3.97
C VAL A 43 -5.97 8.29 2.76
N GLY A 44 -6.72 9.38 2.66
CA GLY A 44 -7.80 9.52 1.67
C GLY A 44 -7.45 10.34 0.43
N ASP A 45 -6.28 10.94 0.36
CA ASP A 45 -5.89 11.67 -0.85
C ASP A 45 -4.37 11.65 -1.04
N GLY A 46 -3.95 12.06 -2.25
CA GLY A 46 -2.54 11.98 -2.61
C GLY A 46 -1.65 12.95 -1.84
N ALA A 47 -2.17 14.12 -1.50
CA ALA A 47 -1.40 15.10 -0.72
C ALA A 47 -1.18 14.58 0.70
N GLU A 48 -2.22 14.00 1.29
CA GLU A 48 -2.11 13.40 2.62
C GLU A 48 -1.12 12.23 2.64
N ALA A 49 -1.08 11.44 1.57
CA ALA A 49 -0.13 10.35 1.47
C ALA A 49 1.31 10.85 1.60
N LEU A 50 1.62 11.95 0.92
CA LEU A 50 2.96 12.53 1.01
C LEU A 50 3.24 13.14 2.38
N ASP A 51 2.24 13.78 2.99
CA ASP A 51 2.39 14.29 4.36
C ASP A 51 2.65 13.14 5.34
N PHE A 52 1.98 12.02 5.17
CA PHE A 52 2.20 10.83 5.98
C PHE A 52 3.64 10.34 5.85
N LEU A 53 4.12 10.21 4.62
CA LEU A 53 5.47 9.70 4.37
C LEU A 53 6.55 10.64 4.87
N HIS A 54 6.35 11.95 4.71
CA HIS A 54 7.28 12.96 5.21
C HIS A 54 7.08 13.28 6.69
N ARG A 55 6.08 12.68 7.33
CA ARG A 55 5.75 12.92 8.75
C ARG A 55 5.47 14.38 9.04
N ARG A 56 4.63 14.99 8.19
CA ARG A 56 4.25 16.39 8.36
C ARG A 56 2.93 16.54 9.08
N GLY A 57 2.77 17.63 9.81
CA GLY A 57 1.50 17.98 10.46
C GLY A 57 0.99 16.88 11.37
N PRO A 58 -0.27 16.44 11.20
CA PRO A 58 -0.84 15.40 12.06
C PRO A 58 -0.16 14.05 11.92
N HIS A 59 0.71 13.88 10.93
CA HIS A 59 1.41 12.62 10.70
C HIS A 59 2.84 12.61 11.26
N ALA A 60 3.15 13.51 12.20
CA ALA A 60 4.50 13.61 12.76
C ALA A 60 5.01 12.30 13.37
N GLY A 61 4.11 11.50 13.93
CA GLY A 61 4.46 10.20 14.51
C GLY A 61 4.22 9.01 13.60
N ALA A 62 3.98 9.23 12.31
CA ALA A 62 3.62 8.14 11.40
C ALA A 62 4.77 7.14 11.23
N PRO A 63 4.46 5.84 11.15
CA PRO A 63 5.48 4.84 10.87
C PRO A 63 5.88 4.88 9.40
N ARG A 64 7.10 4.43 9.11
CA ARG A 64 7.52 4.24 7.72
C ARG A 64 6.86 2.97 7.17
N PRO A 65 6.11 3.04 6.06
CA PRO A 65 5.51 1.84 5.51
C PRO A 65 6.55 0.88 4.94
N HIS A 66 6.25 -0.40 5.04
CA HIS A 66 7.00 -1.45 4.34
C HIS A 66 6.39 -1.70 2.96
N LEU A 67 5.13 -1.36 2.78
CA LEU A 67 4.37 -1.60 1.55
C LEU A 67 3.32 -0.50 1.41
N ILE A 68 3.12 -0.01 0.19
CA ILE A 68 2.08 0.97 -0.11
C ILE A 68 1.10 0.35 -1.10
N LEU A 69 -0.19 0.41 -0.76
CA LEU A 69 -1.28 0.08 -1.67
C LEU A 69 -1.87 1.41 -2.14
N LEU A 70 -1.85 1.66 -3.43
CA LEU A 70 -2.13 2.99 -3.97
C LEU A 70 -3.21 2.96 -5.03
N ASP A 71 -4.32 3.67 -4.79
CA ASP A 71 -5.29 3.92 -5.83
C ASP A 71 -4.81 5.07 -6.73
N LEU A 72 -5.17 5.03 -8.00
CA LEU A 72 -4.83 6.10 -8.94
C LEU A 72 -5.82 7.24 -8.90
N ASN A 73 -7.11 6.94 -8.63
CA ASN A 73 -8.16 7.95 -8.67
C ASN A 73 -8.35 8.57 -7.29
N LEU A 74 -7.53 9.54 -6.98
CA LEU A 74 -7.55 10.21 -5.67
C LEU A 74 -7.86 11.70 -5.84
N PRO A 75 -8.50 12.32 -4.84
CA PRO A 75 -8.68 13.77 -4.87
C PRO A 75 -7.34 14.48 -4.59
N ASN A 76 -7.30 15.74 -4.95
CA ASN A 76 -6.18 16.67 -4.77
C ASN A 76 -4.95 16.29 -5.59
N LYS A 77 -4.24 15.25 -5.23
CA LYS A 77 -3.08 14.77 -5.98
C LYS A 77 -3.35 13.34 -6.41
N THR A 78 -3.21 13.06 -7.70
CA THR A 78 -3.52 11.73 -8.23
C THR A 78 -2.52 10.68 -7.77
N GLY A 79 -2.92 9.41 -7.88
CA GLY A 79 -2.02 8.31 -7.54
C GLY A 79 -0.77 8.29 -8.40
N LEU A 80 -0.88 8.62 -9.70
CA LEU A 80 0.30 8.69 -10.56
C LEU A 80 1.27 9.78 -10.12
N GLN A 81 0.74 10.93 -9.67
CA GLN A 81 1.58 12.00 -9.14
C GLN A 81 2.28 11.57 -7.85
N VAL A 82 1.56 10.87 -6.97
CA VAL A 82 2.16 10.33 -5.74
C VAL A 82 3.26 9.33 -6.08
N LEU A 83 2.99 8.43 -7.00
CA LEU A 83 3.95 7.41 -7.42
C LEU A 83 5.22 8.04 -7.98
N ALA A 84 5.07 9.06 -8.84
CA ALA A 84 6.21 9.76 -9.41
C ALA A 84 7.09 10.39 -8.32
N GLU A 85 6.48 11.04 -7.35
CA GLU A 85 7.23 11.66 -6.25
C GLU A 85 7.92 10.63 -5.37
N LEU A 86 7.23 9.52 -5.06
CA LEU A 86 7.81 8.45 -4.25
C LEU A 86 9.04 7.85 -4.90
N LYS A 87 8.93 7.52 -6.17
CA LYS A 87 10.00 6.81 -6.86
C LYS A 87 11.16 7.72 -7.23
N ALA A 88 10.95 9.04 -7.21
CA ALA A 88 12.03 10.00 -7.39
C ALA A 88 12.73 10.35 -6.08
N HIS A 89 12.17 9.98 -4.92
CA HIS A 89 12.71 10.37 -3.63
C HIS A 89 13.63 9.28 -3.08
N ALA A 90 14.86 9.67 -2.73
CA ALA A 90 15.88 8.72 -2.29
C ALA A 90 15.45 7.88 -1.09
N ASP A 91 14.66 8.48 -0.18
CA ASP A 91 14.25 7.78 1.04
C ASP A 91 13.04 6.86 0.84
N PHE A 92 12.25 7.08 -0.21
CA PHE A 92 10.99 6.34 -0.39
C PHE A 92 10.99 5.41 -1.59
N ARG A 93 11.92 5.57 -2.51
CA ARG A 93 11.90 4.81 -3.77
C ARG A 93 11.99 3.29 -3.58
N ARG A 94 12.52 2.83 -2.45
CA ARG A 94 12.63 1.41 -2.17
C ARG A 94 11.33 0.79 -1.69
N ILE A 95 10.40 1.57 -1.20
CA ILE A 95 9.14 1.04 -0.68
C ILE A 95 8.35 0.46 -1.85
N PRO A 96 8.01 -0.83 -1.84
CA PRO A 96 7.19 -1.38 -2.90
C PRO A 96 5.83 -0.69 -2.95
N VAL A 97 5.38 -0.37 -4.15
CA VAL A 97 4.07 0.23 -4.39
C VAL A 97 3.27 -0.70 -5.27
N VAL A 98 2.15 -1.15 -4.74
CA VAL A 98 1.17 -1.95 -5.47
C VAL A 98 0.03 -1.01 -5.83
N VAL A 99 -0.18 -0.79 -7.12
CA VAL A 99 -1.31 0.00 -7.59
C VAL A 99 -2.55 -0.88 -7.53
N LEU A 100 -3.61 -0.38 -6.90
CA LEU A 100 -4.85 -1.11 -6.74
C LEU A 100 -5.99 -0.14 -7.10
N THR A 101 -6.52 -0.24 -8.31
CA THR A 101 -7.44 0.75 -8.86
C THR A 101 -8.48 0.10 -9.75
N CYS A 102 -9.60 0.79 -9.96
CA CYS A 102 -10.64 0.31 -10.89
C CYS A 102 -10.25 0.44 -12.36
N SER A 103 -9.24 1.25 -12.67
CA SER A 103 -8.87 1.48 -14.07
C SER A 103 -8.19 0.27 -14.69
N GLU A 104 -8.65 -0.12 -15.87
CA GLU A 104 -7.98 -1.12 -16.70
C GLU A 104 -7.46 -0.48 -17.98
N ALA A 105 -7.39 0.84 -18.04
CA ALA A 105 -6.93 1.56 -19.23
C ALA A 105 -5.45 1.26 -19.47
N ALA A 106 -5.11 0.93 -20.72
CA ALA A 106 -3.73 0.61 -21.08
C ALA A 106 -2.77 1.74 -20.75
N ASP A 107 -3.22 3.00 -20.92
CA ASP A 107 -2.39 4.16 -20.62
C ASP A 107 -2.07 4.27 -19.14
N ASP A 108 -3.04 4.01 -18.27
CA ASP A 108 -2.81 4.07 -16.83
C ASP A 108 -1.84 2.98 -16.39
N ILE A 109 -2.00 1.78 -16.94
CA ILE A 109 -1.11 0.67 -16.64
C ILE A 109 0.31 1.00 -17.09
N ALA A 110 0.46 1.48 -18.33
CA ALA A 110 1.77 1.81 -18.87
C ALA A 110 2.45 2.92 -18.06
N GLN A 111 1.72 3.98 -17.73
CA GLN A 111 2.27 5.08 -16.95
C GLN A 111 2.69 4.63 -15.55
N ALA A 112 1.90 3.77 -14.92
CA ALA A 112 2.24 3.27 -13.59
C ALA A 112 3.57 2.50 -13.62
N TYR A 113 3.75 1.62 -14.59
CA TYR A 113 5.01 0.88 -14.71
C TYR A 113 6.17 1.77 -15.15
N ASP A 114 5.94 2.75 -16.00
CA ASP A 114 6.96 3.72 -16.37
C ASP A 114 7.44 4.52 -15.16
N LEU A 115 6.57 4.75 -14.20
CA LEU A 115 6.90 5.43 -12.95
C LEU A 115 7.37 4.45 -11.87
N HIS A 116 7.67 3.22 -12.25
CA HIS A 116 8.27 2.19 -11.39
C HIS A 116 7.35 1.63 -10.32
N ALA A 117 6.05 1.51 -10.60
CA ALA A 117 5.18 0.72 -9.76
C ALA A 117 5.68 -0.73 -9.72
N ASN A 118 5.54 -1.38 -8.58
CA ASN A 118 6.00 -2.76 -8.43
C ASN A 118 5.00 -3.76 -8.99
N CYS A 119 3.71 -3.45 -8.91
CA CYS A 119 2.70 -4.18 -9.67
C CYS A 119 1.42 -3.35 -9.79
N TYR A 120 0.53 -3.77 -10.67
CA TYR A 120 -0.71 -3.09 -10.97
C TYR A 120 -1.84 -4.11 -10.90
N ILE A 121 -2.83 -3.85 -10.07
CA ILE A 121 -3.97 -4.73 -9.90
C ILE A 121 -5.24 -3.94 -10.18
N ALA A 122 -6.06 -4.42 -11.12
CA ALA A 122 -7.37 -3.84 -11.34
C ALA A 122 -8.34 -4.39 -10.31
N LYS A 123 -9.04 -3.50 -9.59
CA LYS A 123 -10.00 -3.92 -8.58
C LYS A 123 -11.19 -4.59 -9.24
N PRO A 124 -11.52 -5.84 -8.89
CA PRO A 124 -12.75 -6.44 -9.37
C PRO A 124 -13.98 -5.71 -8.82
N VAL A 125 -15.05 -5.69 -9.61
CA VAL A 125 -16.32 -5.11 -9.16
C VAL A 125 -17.02 -6.06 -8.19
N ASP A 126 -16.84 -7.36 -8.38
CA ASP A 126 -17.47 -8.39 -7.56
C ASP A 126 -16.77 -8.50 -6.21
N TYR A 127 -17.57 -8.48 -5.14
CA TYR A 127 -17.06 -8.53 -3.77
C TYR A 127 -16.18 -9.76 -3.50
N GLY A 128 -16.66 -10.94 -3.90
CA GLY A 128 -15.91 -12.17 -3.66
C GLY A 128 -14.60 -12.20 -4.42
N LYS A 129 -14.59 -11.69 -5.65
CA LYS A 129 -13.37 -11.59 -6.44
C LYS A 129 -12.40 -10.58 -5.83
N PHE A 130 -12.91 -9.48 -5.31
CA PHE A 130 -12.08 -8.48 -4.63
C PHE A 130 -11.37 -9.11 -3.43
N LEU A 131 -12.10 -9.82 -2.60
CA LEU A 131 -11.51 -10.50 -1.44
C LEU A 131 -10.48 -11.54 -1.86
N HIS A 132 -10.76 -12.27 -2.94
CA HIS A 132 -9.80 -13.25 -3.46
C HIS A 132 -8.51 -12.58 -3.92
N VAL A 133 -8.61 -11.50 -4.69
CA VAL A 133 -7.46 -10.77 -5.18
C VAL A 133 -6.64 -10.20 -4.03
N MET A 134 -7.31 -9.64 -3.03
CA MET A 134 -6.62 -9.13 -1.86
C MET A 134 -5.94 -10.22 -1.05
N GLY A 135 -6.56 -11.39 -0.98
CA GLY A 135 -5.96 -12.55 -0.33
C GLY A 135 -4.67 -13.00 -1.02
N VAL A 136 -4.69 -13.05 -2.37
CA VAL A 136 -3.50 -13.38 -3.16
C VAL A 136 -2.41 -12.30 -2.98
N THR A 137 -2.82 -11.04 -3.00
CA THR A 137 -1.91 -9.91 -2.84
C THR A 137 -1.19 -9.98 -1.49
N GLN A 138 -1.94 -10.22 -0.42
CA GLN A 138 -1.34 -10.29 0.90
C GLN A 138 -0.45 -11.51 1.03
N GLN A 139 -0.85 -12.64 0.49
CA GLN A 139 -0.04 -13.85 0.55
C GLN A 139 1.30 -13.64 -0.13
N PHE A 140 1.29 -12.97 -1.28
CA PHE A 140 2.53 -12.69 -2.00
C PHE A 140 3.38 -11.63 -1.31
N TRP A 141 2.81 -10.46 -1.04
CA TRP A 141 3.58 -9.31 -0.58
C TRP A 141 3.90 -9.35 0.91
N ILE A 142 3.06 -9.96 1.73
CA ILE A 142 3.24 -9.99 3.17
C ILE A 142 3.89 -11.29 3.64
N GLU A 143 3.46 -12.42 3.07
CA GLU A 143 3.90 -13.73 3.57
C GLU A 143 5.01 -14.35 2.75
N THR A 144 5.18 -13.98 1.48
CA THR A 144 6.12 -14.62 0.58
C THR A 144 7.38 -13.82 0.33
N VAL A 145 7.25 -12.55 -0.04
CA VAL A 145 8.41 -11.74 -0.41
C VAL A 145 9.13 -11.20 0.83
N LYS A 146 10.41 -10.89 0.65
CA LYS A 146 11.17 -10.15 1.66
C LYS A 146 11.02 -8.68 1.36
N LEU A 147 10.35 -7.95 2.23
CA LEU A 147 10.19 -6.51 2.06
C LEU A 147 11.49 -5.80 2.42
N PRO A 148 11.79 -4.65 1.79
CA PRO A 148 12.96 -3.87 2.15
C PRO A 148 12.89 -3.45 3.61
N PRO A 149 14.03 -3.39 4.32
CA PRO A 149 14.05 -2.90 5.69
C PRO A 149 13.67 -1.42 5.73
N ALA A 150 13.06 -1.02 6.80
CA ALA A 150 12.61 0.35 6.99
C ALA A 150 13.78 1.34 7.08
#